data_38d039fd231d20dca19a83f479c26b8c
#
_entry.id   38d039fd231d20dca19a83f479c26b8c
#
_cell.length_a   1.000
_cell.length_b   1.000
_cell.length_c   1.000
_cell.angle_alpha   90.00
_cell.angle_beta   90.00
_cell.angle_gamma   90.00
#
_symmetry.space_group_name_H-M   'P 1'
#
loop_
_entity.id
_entity.type
_entity.pdbx_description
1 polymer ?
#
loop_
_entity_poly.entity_id
_entity_poly.type
_entity_poly.pdbx_seq_one_letter_code
_entity_poly.pdbx_strand_id
1 'polypeptide(L)'
;MPRMSLVLLWLCLCNSAWALSSARLDTPDVRLSLGPHMSYLEDPRGNLSLQDVQNTPSERFQAVNHDHVNLGKNTSVWWFRVELDNRLAETLPGFLEINYPLLDHLQLYLQTPDGRVSQQESGDRFAFTQRPVQVRNFWFPLQLPSGNSHLLIRVDTTSTVFLPVFFSTYGASAQAQENLMAWNGAFYGMLFAMVFYNLFLFLSLREATYFWYVAYGLNVGLLGACFDGMLFKLLPDYTALQGVSIYILLFTQTLAAAQFSRHFLHTKDFFPRLDAGLRLAMLVILALLLSGLLLDLQLWGALASLTLLSTSLALLLVGVFMWRQGVRYGSYYTLAWSVLLTAFAIVTAGSLGFELLGLYGATTIKLGVTIELITLSIGLANRINILKDEGFNSRRAAEQANLANQAKGRFLAT
;
A
#
# COMPACT_ATOMS: atom_id res chain seq x y z
N MET A 1 47.92 2.54 30.71
CA MET A 1 47.19 1.62 29.83
C MET A 1 46.15 0.72 30.54
N PRO A 2 45.31 1.20 31.45
CA PRO A 2 44.23 0.37 31.99
C PRO A 2 42.81 0.83 31.57
N ARG A 3 42.66 1.89 30.73
CA ARG A 3 41.33 2.38 30.34
C ARG A 3 40.72 1.72 29.07
N MET A 4 41.55 1.06 28.27
CA MET A 4 41.08 0.39 27.03
C MET A 4 40.47 -1.00 27.30
N SER A 5 40.86 -1.64 28.39
CA SER A 5 40.35 -2.98 28.78
C SER A 5 38.92 -2.94 29.34
N LEU A 6 38.51 -1.84 29.94
CA LEU A 6 37.15 -1.65 30.50
C LEU A 6 36.08 -1.41 29.43
N VAL A 7 36.45 -0.77 28.30
CA VAL A 7 35.53 -0.52 27.17
C VAL A 7 35.28 -1.80 26.37
N LEU A 8 36.29 -2.66 26.23
CA LEU A 8 36.12 -3.98 25.61
C LEU A 8 35.33 -4.95 26.49
N LEU A 9 35.39 -4.84 27.81
CA LEU A 9 34.59 -5.65 28.73
C LEU A 9 33.10 -5.19 28.71
N TRP A 10 32.83 -3.91 28.47
CA TRP A 10 31.47 -3.38 28.33
C TRP A 10 30.80 -3.76 27.00
N LEU A 11 31.58 -3.89 25.91
CA LEU A 11 31.08 -4.36 24.61
C LEU A 11 30.82 -5.89 24.59
N CYS A 12 31.44 -6.65 25.45
CA CYS A 12 31.18 -8.10 25.58
C CYS A 12 29.97 -8.44 26.47
N LEU A 13 29.44 -7.49 27.27
CA LEU A 13 28.29 -7.72 28.16
C LEU A 13 26.95 -7.40 27.51
N CYS A 14 26.90 -6.90 26.26
CA CYS A 14 25.67 -6.62 25.54
C CYS A 14 25.19 -7.76 24.63
N ASN A 15 25.79 -8.94 24.67
CA ASN A 15 25.19 -10.17 24.16
C ASN A 15 24.29 -10.81 25.23
N SER A 16 23.32 -10.09 25.76
CA SER A 16 22.15 -10.72 26.35
C SER A 16 21.46 -11.50 25.25
N ALA A 17 21.59 -12.83 25.26
CA ALA A 17 20.67 -13.70 24.55
C ALA A 17 19.26 -13.31 25.00
N TRP A 18 18.55 -12.57 24.18
CA TRP A 18 17.14 -12.26 24.39
C TRP A 18 16.41 -13.60 24.31
N ALA A 19 16.17 -14.21 25.48
CA ALA A 19 15.28 -15.35 25.55
C ALA A 19 13.93 -14.84 24.99
N LEU A 20 13.47 -15.46 23.92
CA LEU A 20 12.20 -15.12 23.30
C LEU A 20 11.13 -15.25 24.40
N SER A 21 10.47 -14.15 24.73
CA SER A 21 9.40 -14.19 25.72
C SER A 21 8.18 -14.87 25.11
N SER A 22 7.66 -15.91 25.76
CA SER A 22 6.42 -16.52 25.35
C SER A 22 5.28 -15.49 25.33
N ALA A 23 4.41 -15.56 24.33
CA ALA A 23 3.21 -14.74 24.23
C ALA A 23 2.19 -15.22 25.28
N ARG A 24 1.99 -14.44 26.35
CA ARG A 24 1.14 -14.80 27.47
C ARG A 24 -0.33 -14.46 27.20
N LEU A 25 -1.19 -15.42 27.46
CA LEU A 25 -2.64 -15.28 27.29
C LEU A 25 -3.28 -15.43 28.68
N ASP A 26 -3.45 -14.28 29.34
CA ASP A 26 -3.91 -14.20 30.74
C ASP A 26 -5.42 -13.90 30.86
N THR A 27 -6.09 -13.55 29.75
CA THR A 27 -7.50 -13.17 29.72
C THR A 27 -8.29 -13.97 28.68
N PRO A 28 -9.58 -14.25 28.93
CA PRO A 28 -10.42 -15.01 28.01
C PRO A 28 -10.82 -14.19 26.75
N ASP A 29 -10.66 -12.87 26.77
CA ASP A 29 -10.87 -12.01 25.63
C ASP A 29 -9.60 -11.18 25.37
N VAL A 30 -8.88 -11.52 24.30
CA VAL A 30 -7.56 -10.95 24.00
C VAL A 30 -7.32 -10.84 22.49
N ARG A 31 -6.66 -9.77 22.10
CA ARG A 31 -6.00 -9.62 20.80
C ARG A 31 -4.57 -9.18 21.04
N LEU A 32 -3.64 -10.08 20.78
CA LEU A 32 -2.21 -9.90 21.05
C LEU A 32 -1.42 -9.90 19.73
N SER A 33 -0.57 -8.87 19.53
CA SER A 33 0.44 -8.90 18.48
C SER A 33 1.51 -9.92 18.83
N LEU A 34 1.78 -10.85 17.90
CA LEU A 34 2.79 -11.89 18.10
C LEU A 34 4.18 -11.48 17.62
N GLY A 35 4.32 -10.40 16.85
CA GLY A 35 5.62 -9.93 16.33
C GLY A 35 6.72 -9.91 17.39
N PRO A 36 6.55 -9.22 18.54
CA PRO A 36 7.56 -9.13 19.59
C PRO A 36 7.93 -10.48 20.25
N HIS A 37 7.07 -11.49 20.04
CA HIS A 37 7.24 -12.85 20.59
C HIS A 37 7.69 -13.86 19.53
N MET A 38 8.02 -13.39 18.32
CA MET A 38 8.42 -14.25 17.19
C MET A 38 9.92 -14.25 16.98
N SER A 39 10.40 -15.36 16.44
CA SER A 39 11.70 -15.42 15.80
C SER A 39 11.58 -16.08 14.42
N TYR A 40 12.54 -15.80 13.54
CA TYR A 40 12.51 -16.29 12.18
C TYR A 40 13.83 -16.95 11.77
N LEU A 41 13.71 -17.87 10.82
CA LEU A 41 14.82 -18.59 10.19
C LEU A 41 14.66 -18.49 8.67
N GLU A 42 15.71 -18.11 7.98
CA GLU A 42 15.75 -18.12 6.51
C GLU A 42 16.05 -19.53 5.98
N ASP A 43 15.28 -19.95 4.98
CA ASP A 43 15.50 -21.16 4.19
C ASP A 43 15.66 -20.76 2.70
N PRO A 44 16.90 -20.39 2.27
CA PRO A 44 17.14 -19.87 0.92
C PRO A 44 16.85 -20.86 -0.20
N ARG A 45 16.79 -22.15 0.11
CA ARG A 45 16.51 -23.22 -0.85
C ARG A 45 15.11 -23.76 -0.77
N GLY A 46 14.36 -23.40 0.26
CA GLY A 46 13.00 -23.89 0.50
C GLY A 46 12.91 -25.40 0.79
N ASN A 47 14.00 -26.01 1.25
CA ASN A 47 14.11 -27.47 1.41
C ASN A 47 14.12 -27.97 2.85
N LEU A 48 14.02 -27.08 3.83
CA LEU A 48 13.92 -27.48 5.24
C LEU A 48 12.55 -28.11 5.51
N SER A 49 12.57 -29.31 6.08
CA SER A 49 11.38 -29.96 6.59
C SER A 49 10.98 -29.43 7.98
N LEU A 50 9.75 -29.73 8.41
CA LEU A 50 9.29 -29.41 9.78
C LEU A 50 10.26 -29.95 10.83
N GLN A 51 10.75 -31.18 10.66
CA GLN A 51 11.68 -31.83 11.59
C GLN A 51 13.03 -31.12 11.62
N ASP A 52 13.56 -30.67 10.48
CA ASP A 52 14.81 -29.91 10.41
C ASP A 52 14.68 -28.60 11.19
N VAL A 53 13.57 -27.91 11.03
CA VAL A 53 13.30 -26.64 11.71
C VAL A 53 13.09 -26.84 13.22
N GLN A 54 12.38 -27.89 13.62
CA GLN A 54 12.21 -28.23 15.06
C GLN A 54 13.54 -28.60 15.74
N ASN A 55 14.46 -29.25 15.02
CA ASN A 55 15.77 -29.65 15.52
C ASN A 55 16.80 -28.50 15.39
N THR A 56 16.46 -27.39 14.76
CA THR A 56 17.37 -26.26 14.59
C THR A 56 17.58 -25.54 15.93
N PRO A 57 18.84 -25.34 16.39
CA PRO A 57 19.14 -24.62 17.62
C PRO A 57 18.53 -23.21 17.63
N SER A 58 18.09 -22.76 18.81
CA SER A 58 17.42 -21.46 18.96
C SER A 58 18.30 -20.27 18.57
N GLU A 59 19.64 -20.41 18.68
CA GLU A 59 20.59 -19.36 18.29
C GLU A 59 20.61 -19.08 16.79
N ARG A 60 20.11 -19.98 15.94
CA ARG A 60 19.97 -19.76 14.49
C ARG A 60 18.75 -18.96 14.11
N PHE A 61 17.78 -18.83 15.01
CA PHE A 61 16.61 -18.00 14.81
C PHE A 61 16.93 -16.56 15.22
N GLN A 62 16.52 -15.61 14.38
CA GLN A 62 16.64 -14.18 14.65
C GLN A 62 15.36 -13.67 15.31
N ALA A 63 15.47 -12.94 16.42
CA ALA A 63 14.32 -12.37 17.10
C ALA A 63 13.70 -11.23 16.29
N VAL A 64 12.38 -11.14 16.32
CA VAL A 64 11.63 -10.00 15.77
C VAL A 64 11.52 -8.94 16.86
N ASN A 65 11.97 -7.72 16.58
CA ASN A 65 11.97 -6.61 17.53
C ASN A 65 10.83 -5.61 17.32
N HIS A 66 9.90 -5.93 16.44
CA HIS A 66 8.79 -5.05 16.02
C HIS A 66 7.46 -5.79 16.07
N ASP A 67 6.36 -5.06 16.09
CA ASP A 67 5.00 -5.62 16.09
C ASP A 67 4.69 -6.47 14.84
N HIS A 68 5.48 -6.31 13.78
CA HIS A 68 5.32 -7.06 12.53
C HIS A 68 6.67 -7.31 11.87
N VAL A 69 6.75 -8.38 11.11
CA VAL A 69 7.94 -8.73 10.32
C VAL A 69 7.80 -8.12 8.93
N ASN A 70 8.86 -7.47 8.46
CA ASN A 70 8.99 -7.04 7.07
C ASN A 70 10.40 -7.38 6.57
N LEU A 71 10.52 -8.43 5.77
CA LEU A 71 11.79 -8.90 5.19
C LEU A 71 11.95 -8.48 3.73
N GLY A 72 11.05 -7.59 3.26
CA GLY A 72 11.07 -7.11 1.88
C GLY A 72 10.69 -8.20 0.87
N LYS A 73 11.01 -7.95 -0.40
CA LYS A 73 10.80 -8.90 -1.48
C LYS A 73 12.05 -9.71 -1.71
N ASN A 74 11.95 -11.03 -1.54
CA ASN A 74 13.03 -11.98 -1.78
C ASN A 74 12.47 -13.32 -2.28
N THR A 75 13.33 -14.28 -2.54
CA THR A 75 12.97 -15.63 -3.06
C THR A 75 13.12 -16.74 -2.03
N SER A 76 13.53 -16.39 -0.81
CA SER A 76 13.71 -17.38 0.25
C SER A 76 12.37 -17.78 0.85
N VAL A 77 12.29 -19.00 1.33
CA VAL A 77 11.23 -19.44 2.24
C VAL A 77 11.62 -19.05 3.65
N TRP A 78 10.63 -18.67 4.45
CA TRP A 78 10.84 -18.19 5.81
C TRP A 78 10.05 -19.01 6.80
N TRP A 79 10.71 -19.38 7.90
CA TRP A 79 10.09 -20.07 9.02
C TRP A 79 10.04 -19.15 10.22
N PHE A 80 8.85 -19.02 10.80
CA PHE A 80 8.62 -18.21 11.99
C PHE A 80 8.20 -19.12 13.14
N ARG A 81 8.72 -18.84 14.33
CA ARG A 81 8.42 -19.58 15.55
C ARG A 81 7.91 -18.62 16.62
N VAL A 82 6.87 -19.03 17.33
CA VAL A 82 6.34 -18.34 18.52
C VAL A 82 5.85 -19.36 19.53
N GLU A 83 6.01 -19.05 20.81
CA GLU A 83 5.46 -19.80 21.93
C GLU A 83 4.25 -19.07 22.50
N LEU A 84 3.13 -19.78 22.61
CA LEU A 84 1.86 -19.28 23.16
C LEU A 84 1.65 -19.93 24.52
N ASP A 85 1.65 -19.15 25.59
CA ASP A 85 1.44 -19.59 26.98
C ASP A 85 0.02 -19.26 27.42
N ASN A 86 -0.90 -20.23 27.29
CA ASN A 86 -2.25 -20.11 27.81
C ASN A 86 -2.26 -20.38 29.32
N ARG A 87 -2.40 -19.32 30.11
CA ARG A 87 -2.44 -19.38 31.57
C ARG A 87 -3.82 -19.62 32.17
N LEU A 88 -4.85 -19.71 31.31
CA LEU A 88 -6.18 -20.04 31.75
C LEU A 88 -6.27 -21.54 32.01
N ALA A 89 -7.16 -21.92 32.93
CA ALA A 89 -7.41 -23.34 33.24
C ALA A 89 -8.12 -24.08 32.11
N GLU A 90 -8.75 -23.34 31.21
CA GLU A 90 -9.56 -23.88 30.09
C GLU A 90 -8.85 -23.70 28.75
N THR A 91 -9.24 -24.51 27.76
CA THR A 91 -8.81 -24.32 26.38
C THR A 91 -9.34 -22.99 25.86
N LEU A 92 -8.42 -22.15 25.33
CA LEU A 92 -8.75 -20.85 24.74
C LEU A 92 -8.97 -20.99 23.23
N PRO A 93 -10.22 -20.86 22.76
CA PRO A 93 -10.51 -20.85 21.33
C PRO A 93 -10.24 -19.46 20.73
N GLY A 94 -9.68 -19.43 19.52
CA GLY A 94 -9.38 -18.17 18.84
C GLY A 94 -8.88 -18.38 17.42
N PHE A 95 -8.27 -17.34 16.87
CA PHE A 95 -7.70 -17.32 15.54
C PHE A 95 -6.25 -16.86 15.59
N LEU A 96 -5.40 -17.48 14.78
CA LEU A 96 -4.21 -16.82 14.30
C LEU A 96 -4.59 -15.99 13.09
N GLU A 97 -4.46 -14.66 13.20
CA GLU A 97 -4.72 -13.70 12.14
C GLU A 97 -3.41 -13.28 11.50
N ILE A 98 -3.27 -13.44 10.17
CA ILE A 98 -2.20 -12.87 9.37
C ILE A 98 -2.84 -11.80 8.49
N ASN A 99 -2.62 -10.54 8.86
CA ASN A 99 -3.33 -9.39 8.28
C ASN A 99 -2.63 -8.83 7.03
N TYR A 100 -2.24 -9.72 6.13
CA TYR A 100 -1.71 -9.39 4.81
C TYR A 100 -2.18 -10.42 3.78
N PRO A 101 -3.08 -10.06 2.82
CA PRO A 101 -3.79 -11.02 1.99
C PRO A 101 -3.02 -11.51 0.75
N LEU A 102 -1.77 -11.06 0.54
CA LEU A 102 -0.98 -11.28 -0.67
C LEU A 102 0.18 -12.29 -0.48
N LEU A 103 0.06 -13.19 0.49
CA LEU A 103 1.02 -14.27 0.69
C LEU A 103 0.61 -15.49 -0.13
N ASP A 104 1.54 -16.01 -0.94
CA ASP A 104 1.26 -17.07 -1.92
C ASP A 104 0.92 -18.40 -1.25
N HIS A 105 1.75 -18.82 -0.27
CA HIS A 105 1.62 -20.11 0.40
C HIS A 105 2.02 -19.99 1.87
N LEU A 106 1.08 -20.34 2.74
CA LEU A 106 1.22 -20.34 4.19
C LEU A 106 0.97 -21.75 4.73
N GLN A 107 1.88 -22.28 5.52
CA GLN A 107 1.68 -23.50 6.29
C GLN A 107 1.84 -23.21 7.77
N LEU A 108 0.85 -23.58 8.54
CA LEU A 108 0.80 -23.40 9.98
C LEU A 108 0.88 -24.75 10.67
N TYR A 109 1.79 -24.87 11.63
CA TYR A 109 1.96 -26.06 12.47
C TYR A 109 1.79 -25.65 13.93
N LEU A 110 0.79 -26.22 14.61
CA LEU A 110 0.58 -26.01 16.05
C LEU A 110 0.87 -27.31 16.77
N GLN A 111 1.86 -27.26 17.68
CA GLN A 111 2.14 -28.34 18.63
C GLN A 111 1.59 -27.94 19.99
N THR A 112 0.64 -28.71 20.49
CA THR A 112 0.01 -28.51 21.79
C THR A 112 0.84 -29.15 22.93
N PRO A 113 0.60 -28.80 24.22
CA PRO A 113 1.36 -29.32 25.36
C PRO A 113 1.33 -30.84 25.51
N ASP A 114 0.28 -31.49 24.99
CA ASP A 114 0.13 -32.96 24.95
C ASP A 114 0.91 -33.64 23.79
N GLY A 115 1.68 -32.84 23.03
CA GLY A 115 2.51 -33.32 21.94
C GLY A 115 1.80 -33.52 20.60
N ARG A 116 0.49 -33.26 20.51
CA ARG A 116 -0.23 -33.33 19.23
C ARG A 116 0.22 -32.20 18.31
N VAL A 117 0.41 -32.54 17.03
CA VAL A 117 0.73 -31.56 15.98
C VAL A 117 -0.46 -31.48 15.01
N SER A 118 -0.98 -30.29 14.83
CA SER A 118 -1.98 -29.98 13.78
C SER A 118 -1.36 -29.12 12.69
N GLN A 119 -1.78 -29.35 11.45
CA GLN A 119 -1.33 -28.58 10.28
C GLN A 119 -2.53 -27.94 9.60
N GLN A 120 -2.36 -26.69 9.19
CA GLN A 120 -3.30 -25.96 8.35
C GLN A 120 -2.54 -25.25 7.24
N GLU A 121 -3.21 -25.03 6.11
CA GLU A 121 -2.59 -24.42 4.92
C GLU A 121 -3.52 -23.40 4.32
N SER A 122 -2.96 -22.31 3.78
CA SER A 122 -3.68 -21.25 3.08
C SER A 122 -2.72 -20.43 2.22
N GLY A 123 -3.25 -19.48 1.45
CA GLY A 123 -2.48 -18.58 0.61
C GLY A 123 -3.35 -17.97 -0.49
N ASP A 124 -2.81 -17.05 -1.26
CA ASP A 124 -3.54 -16.47 -2.40
C ASP A 124 -3.41 -17.29 -3.68
N ARG A 125 -2.55 -18.32 -3.67
CA ARG A 125 -2.47 -19.35 -4.74
C ARG A 125 -3.55 -20.40 -4.63
N PHE A 126 -4.25 -20.49 -3.50
CA PHE A 126 -5.39 -21.39 -3.31
C PHE A 126 -6.68 -20.63 -3.57
N ALA A 127 -7.72 -21.33 -4.04
CA ALA A 127 -9.05 -20.74 -4.21
C ALA A 127 -9.54 -20.15 -2.87
N PHE A 128 -10.19 -19.00 -2.92
CA PHE A 128 -10.65 -18.31 -1.71
C PHE A 128 -11.57 -19.20 -0.84
N THR A 129 -12.33 -20.07 -1.49
CA THR A 129 -13.22 -21.04 -0.83
C THR A 129 -12.50 -22.11 -0.02
N GLN A 130 -11.19 -22.32 -0.27
CA GLN A 130 -10.37 -23.30 0.48
C GLN A 130 -9.78 -22.71 1.76
N ARG A 131 -9.97 -21.41 2.03
CA ARG A 131 -9.50 -20.80 3.27
C ARG A 131 -10.20 -21.40 4.49
N PRO A 132 -9.47 -21.69 5.57
CA PRO A 132 -10.06 -22.20 6.82
C PRO A 132 -11.18 -21.31 7.36
N VAL A 133 -11.01 -19.97 7.19
CA VAL A 133 -12.05 -18.96 7.44
C VAL A 133 -12.17 -18.08 6.20
N GLN A 134 -13.36 -17.92 5.65
CA GLN A 134 -13.60 -17.18 4.42
C GLN A 134 -13.64 -15.66 4.64
N VAL A 135 -12.53 -15.12 5.15
CA VAL A 135 -12.27 -13.69 5.31
C VAL A 135 -11.15 -13.24 4.37
N ARG A 136 -11.04 -11.94 4.13
CA ARG A 136 -10.06 -11.37 3.18
C ARG A 136 -8.60 -11.60 3.56
N ASN A 137 -8.28 -11.63 4.86
CA ASN A 137 -6.97 -11.97 5.41
C ASN A 137 -6.90 -13.46 5.72
N PHE A 138 -5.74 -13.98 6.11
CA PHE A 138 -5.59 -15.38 6.47
C PHE A 138 -5.88 -15.57 7.96
N TRP A 139 -6.96 -16.32 8.26
CA TRP A 139 -7.34 -16.67 9.61
C TRP A 139 -7.33 -18.19 9.77
N PHE A 140 -6.59 -18.63 10.77
CA PHE A 140 -6.47 -20.04 11.12
C PHE A 140 -7.13 -20.28 12.48
N PRO A 141 -8.20 -21.09 12.56
CA PRO A 141 -8.82 -21.39 13.84
C PRO A 141 -7.86 -22.20 14.70
N LEU A 142 -7.69 -21.79 15.95
CA LEU A 142 -6.84 -22.43 16.93
C LEU A 142 -7.65 -22.81 18.18
N GLN A 143 -7.24 -23.92 18.80
CA GLN A 143 -7.67 -24.36 20.13
C GLN A 143 -6.40 -24.48 20.98
N LEU A 144 -6.20 -23.54 21.91
CA LEU A 144 -5.01 -23.51 22.75
C LEU A 144 -5.33 -24.10 24.12
N PRO A 145 -4.93 -25.37 24.41
CA PRO A 145 -5.05 -25.93 25.76
C PRO A 145 -4.26 -25.11 26.76
N SER A 146 -4.56 -25.29 28.06
CA SER A 146 -3.75 -24.69 29.13
C SER A 146 -2.28 -25.13 29.03
N GLY A 147 -1.35 -24.18 29.22
CA GLY A 147 0.09 -24.37 29.12
C GLY A 147 0.69 -23.89 27.79
N ASN A 148 1.94 -24.29 27.54
CA ASN A 148 2.74 -23.82 26.42
C ASN A 148 2.43 -24.62 25.14
N SER A 149 2.03 -23.90 24.10
CA SER A 149 1.88 -24.41 22.73
C SER A 149 2.97 -23.77 21.83
N HIS A 150 3.53 -24.57 20.91
CA HIS A 150 4.54 -24.10 19.96
C HIS A 150 3.91 -23.95 18.58
N LEU A 151 4.06 -22.76 18.00
CA LEU A 151 3.54 -22.43 16.69
C LEU A 151 4.71 -22.20 15.72
N LEU A 152 4.65 -22.88 14.57
CA LEU A 152 5.55 -22.67 13.45
C LEU A 152 4.76 -22.24 12.23
N ILE A 153 5.22 -21.19 11.55
CA ILE A 153 4.62 -20.66 10.32
C ILE A 153 5.67 -20.72 9.23
N ARG A 154 5.40 -21.47 8.15
CA ARG A 154 6.20 -21.45 6.93
C ARG A 154 5.57 -20.50 5.94
N VAL A 155 6.34 -19.57 5.43
CA VAL A 155 5.92 -18.57 4.44
C VAL A 155 6.75 -18.72 3.18
N ASP A 156 6.09 -19.01 2.07
CA ASP A 156 6.68 -19.12 0.75
C ASP A 156 5.91 -18.17 -0.16
N THR A 157 6.55 -17.08 -0.61
CA THR A 157 5.83 -16.04 -1.35
C THR A 157 6.73 -15.33 -2.36
N THR A 158 6.15 -14.98 -3.50
CA THR A 158 6.77 -14.12 -4.52
C THR A 158 6.50 -12.64 -4.29
N SER A 159 5.63 -12.32 -3.32
CA SER A 159 5.33 -10.96 -2.88
C SER A 159 6.30 -10.49 -1.79
N THR A 160 6.03 -9.35 -1.16
CA THR A 160 6.79 -8.89 0.01
C THR A 160 6.49 -9.80 1.20
N VAL A 161 7.53 -10.26 1.89
CA VAL A 161 7.40 -11.00 3.15
C VAL A 161 7.05 -10.00 4.25
N PHE A 162 5.75 -9.68 4.33
CA PHE A 162 5.18 -8.81 5.37
C PHE A 162 4.21 -9.64 6.20
N LEU A 163 4.48 -9.77 7.50
CA LEU A 163 3.80 -10.71 8.37
C LEU A 163 3.32 -10.05 9.67
N PRO A 164 2.20 -9.31 9.64
CA PRO A 164 1.52 -8.83 10.84
C PRO A 164 0.65 -9.96 11.40
N VAL A 165 1.15 -10.61 12.47
CA VAL A 165 0.53 -11.78 13.09
C VAL A 165 -0.08 -11.41 14.43
N PHE A 166 -1.33 -11.83 14.63
CA PHE A 166 -2.05 -11.66 15.89
C PHE A 166 -2.65 -12.99 16.34
N PHE A 167 -2.68 -13.23 17.63
CA PHE A 167 -3.64 -14.17 18.21
C PHE A 167 -4.84 -13.37 18.71
N SER A 168 -6.05 -13.80 18.36
CA SER A 168 -7.27 -13.10 18.76
C SER A 168 -8.36 -14.10 19.13
N THR A 169 -9.06 -13.82 20.21
CA THR A 169 -10.31 -14.51 20.55
C THR A 169 -11.45 -14.03 19.65
N TYR A 170 -12.57 -14.73 19.65
CA TYR A 170 -13.72 -14.41 18.78
C TYR A 170 -14.25 -12.98 19.01
N GLY A 171 -14.39 -12.54 20.27
CA GLY A 171 -14.86 -11.20 20.61
C GLY A 171 -13.91 -10.12 20.11
N ALA A 172 -12.63 -10.25 20.45
CA ALA A 172 -11.59 -9.30 20.06
C ALA A 172 -11.39 -9.24 18.54
N SER A 173 -11.49 -10.39 17.83
CA SER A 173 -11.47 -10.44 16.39
C SER A 173 -12.64 -9.68 15.75
N ALA A 174 -13.85 -9.86 16.28
CA ALA A 174 -15.04 -9.16 15.77
C ALA A 174 -14.90 -7.66 15.88
N GLN A 175 -14.44 -7.17 17.03
CA GLN A 175 -14.20 -5.74 17.26
C GLN A 175 -13.11 -5.17 16.33
N ALA A 176 -12.02 -5.89 16.16
CA ALA A 176 -10.94 -5.49 15.23
C ALA A 176 -11.44 -5.40 13.78
N GLN A 177 -12.28 -6.36 13.35
CA GLN A 177 -12.90 -6.34 12.02
C GLN A 177 -13.89 -5.19 11.84
N GLU A 178 -14.69 -4.88 12.84
CA GLU A 178 -15.61 -3.74 12.80
C GLU A 178 -14.86 -2.42 12.60
N ASN A 179 -13.81 -2.17 13.38
CA ASN A 179 -12.95 -1.01 13.22
C ASN A 179 -12.31 -0.93 11.83
N LEU A 180 -11.82 -2.06 11.33
CA LEU A 180 -11.20 -2.13 10.01
C LEU A 180 -12.22 -1.89 8.89
N MET A 181 -13.46 -2.40 9.02
CA MET A 181 -14.55 -2.15 8.09
C MET A 181 -14.96 -0.67 8.10
N ALA A 182 -15.02 -0.03 9.27
CA ALA A 182 -15.32 1.39 9.39
C ALA A 182 -14.27 2.26 8.67
N TRP A 183 -12.96 1.98 8.87
CA TRP A 183 -11.87 2.67 8.20
C TRP A 183 -11.89 2.49 6.67
N ASN A 184 -12.09 1.26 6.21
CA ASN A 184 -12.19 1.00 4.78
C ASN A 184 -13.46 1.62 4.18
N GLY A 185 -14.58 1.55 4.90
CA GLY A 185 -15.83 2.19 4.50
C GLY A 185 -15.68 3.71 4.33
N ALA A 186 -15.00 4.37 5.29
CA ALA A 186 -14.69 5.79 5.20
C ALA A 186 -13.80 6.10 3.98
N PHE A 187 -12.73 5.33 3.75
CA PHE A 187 -11.85 5.51 2.59
C PHE A 187 -12.59 5.34 1.27
N TYR A 188 -13.26 4.19 1.07
CA TYR A 188 -13.96 3.91 -0.19
C TYR A 188 -15.18 4.81 -0.39
N GLY A 189 -15.88 5.18 0.69
CA GLY A 189 -17.01 6.11 0.63
C GLY A 189 -16.57 7.50 0.19
N MET A 190 -15.46 8.00 0.73
CA MET A 190 -14.89 9.28 0.31
C MET A 190 -14.37 9.23 -1.14
N LEU A 191 -13.65 8.15 -1.51
CA LEU A 191 -13.19 7.93 -2.89
C LEU A 191 -14.38 7.93 -3.87
N PHE A 192 -15.45 7.19 -3.54
CA PHE A 192 -16.68 7.17 -4.33
C PHE A 192 -17.28 8.56 -4.49
N ALA A 193 -17.38 9.34 -3.41
CA ALA A 193 -17.90 10.70 -3.45
C ALA A 193 -17.06 11.60 -4.37
N MET A 194 -15.72 11.52 -4.31
CA MET A 194 -14.82 12.30 -5.16
C MET A 194 -14.93 11.89 -6.64
N VAL A 195 -14.96 10.59 -6.92
CA VAL A 195 -15.10 10.06 -8.28
C VAL A 195 -16.47 10.46 -8.86
N PHE A 196 -17.55 10.29 -8.10
CA PHE A 196 -18.90 10.59 -8.54
C PHE A 196 -19.12 12.09 -8.76
N TYR A 197 -18.61 12.93 -7.86
CA TYR A 197 -18.65 14.39 -8.01
C TYR A 197 -17.91 14.84 -9.30
N ASN A 198 -16.71 14.34 -9.53
CA ASN A 198 -15.95 14.71 -10.73
C ASN A 198 -16.52 14.09 -12.01
N LEU A 199 -17.18 12.92 -11.92
CA LEU A 199 -17.95 12.36 -13.03
C LEU A 199 -19.14 13.26 -13.42
N PHE A 200 -19.87 13.77 -12.43
CA PHE A 200 -20.95 14.73 -12.66
C PHE A 200 -20.43 16.00 -13.34
N LEU A 201 -19.28 16.54 -12.88
CA LEU A 201 -18.64 17.69 -13.52
C LEU A 201 -18.19 17.35 -14.96
N PHE A 202 -17.64 16.17 -15.21
CA PHE A 202 -17.31 15.73 -16.56
C PHE A 202 -18.55 15.70 -17.47
N LEU A 203 -19.65 15.13 -17.03
CA LEU A 203 -20.88 15.06 -17.81
C LEU A 203 -21.48 16.45 -18.11
N SER A 204 -21.34 17.38 -17.17
CA SER A 204 -21.82 18.76 -17.28
C SER A 204 -20.93 19.64 -18.17
N LEU A 205 -19.62 19.62 -17.94
CA LEU A 205 -18.65 20.52 -18.58
C LEU A 205 -18.01 19.92 -19.83
N ARG A 206 -18.04 18.59 -19.98
CA ARG A 206 -17.41 17.84 -21.07
C ARG A 206 -15.89 18.08 -21.20
N GLU A 207 -15.25 18.45 -20.11
CA GLU A 207 -13.81 18.72 -20.07
C GLU A 207 -13.00 17.46 -19.73
N ALA A 208 -12.04 17.11 -20.58
CA ALA A 208 -11.27 15.87 -20.48
C ALA A 208 -10.49 15.71 -19.17
N THR A 209 -10.16 16.81 -18.49
CA THR A 209 -9.45 16.77 -17.21
C THR A 209 -10.26 16.02 -16.14
N TYR A 210 -11.58 16.23 -16.08
CA TYR A 210 -12.46 15.51 -15.15
C TYR A 210 -12.58 14.04 -15.49
N PHE A 211 -12.64 13.70 -16.78
CA PHE A 211 -12.62 12.31 -17.22
C PHE A 211 -11.37 11.58 -16.70
N TRP A 212 -10.20 12.19 -16.88
CA TRP A 212 -8.95 11.58 -16.44
C TRP A 212 -8.80 11.54 -14.92
N TYR A 213 -9.39 12.51 -14.19
CA TYR A 213 -9.49 12.43 -12.73
C TYR A 213 -10.34 11.22 -12.29
N VAL A 214 -11.50 11.02 -12.93
CA VAL A 214 -12.37 9.87 -12.66
C VAL A 214 -11.65 8.55 -12.97
N ALA A 215 -10.98 8.45 -14.11
CA ALA A 215 -10.21 7.27 -14.49
C ALA A 215 -9.09 6.97 -13.48
N TYR A 216 -8.38 8.01 -13.03
CA TYR A 216 -7.35 7.92 -12.00
C TYR A 216 -7.95 7.44 -10.66
N GLY A 217 -9.01 8.07 -10.18
CA GLY A 217 -9.66 7.71 -8.91
C GLY A 217 -10.26 6.31 -8.91
N LEU A 218 -10.91 5.89 -10.00
CA LEU A 218 -11.42 4.51 -10.13
C LEU A 218 -10.29 3.48 -10.07
N ASN A 219 -9.18 3.76 -10.74
CA ASN A 219 -8.03 2.88 -10.72
C ASN A 219 -7.41 2.79 -9.31
N VAL A 220 -7.29 3.92 -8.58
CA VAL A 220 -6.91 3.95 -7.16
C VAL A 220 -7.81 3.04 -6.33
N GLY A 221 -9.13 3.11 -6.54
CA GLY A 221 -10.10 2.27 -5.82
C GLY A 221 -9.91 0.77 -6.10
N LEU A 222 -9.73 0.42 -7.36
CA LEU A 222 -9.49 -0.97 -7.77
C LEU A 222 -8.16 -1.50 -7.22
N LEU A 223 -7.11 -0.70 -7.30
CA LEU A 223 -5.80 -1.05 -6.76
C LEU A 223 -5.86 -1.24 -5.23
N GLY A 224 -6.55 -0.33 -4.52
CA GLY A 224 -6.81 -0.46 -3.09
C GLY A 224 -7.59 -1.74 -2.76
N ALA A 225 -8.62 -2.07 -3.55
CA ALA A 225 -9.41 -3.29 -3.37
C ALA A 225 -8.57 -4.57 -3.58
N CYS A 226 -7.58 -4.54 -4.50
CA CYS A 226 -6.63 -5.64 -4.66
C CYS A 226 -5.74 -5.79 -3.42
N PHE A 227 -5.13 -4.70 -2.93
CA PHE A 227 -4.28 -4.73 -1.75
C PHE A 227 -5.04 -5.10 -0.47
N ASP A 228 -6.32 -4.77 -0.39
CA ASP A 228 -7.18 -5.18 0.73
C ASP A 228 -7.70 -6.61 0.62
N GLY A 229 -7.39 -7.33 -0.46
CA GLY A 229 -7.91 -8.68 -0.71
C GLY A 229 -9.40 -8.75 -1.04
N MET A 230 -10.05 -7.60 -1.32
CA MET A 230 -11.48 -7.55 -1.65
C MET A 230 -11.76 -8.13 -3.03
N LEU A 231 -10.88 -7.86 -4.00
CA LEU A 231 -11.03 -8.39 -5.35
C LEU A 231 -11.02 -9.93 -5.36
N PHE A 232 -10.14 -10.53 -4.54
CA PHE A 232 -10.05 -11.97 -4.42
C PHE A 232 -11.32 -12.59 -3.80
N LYS A 233 -11.96 -11.90 -2.84
CA LYS A 233 -13.25 -12.32 -2.29
C LYS A 233 -14.38 -12.23 -3.31
N LEU A 234 -14.34 -11.25 -4.23
CA LEU A 234 -15.34 -11.07 -5.29
C LEU A 234 -15.16 -12.06 -6.44
N LEU A 235 -13.93 -12.49 -6.71
CA LEU A 235 -13.54 -13.40 -7.79
C LEU A 235 -12.77 -14.60 -7.22
N PRO A 236 -13.42 -15.47 -6.42
CA PRO A 236 -12.77 -16.46 -5.57
C PRO A 236 -12.00 -17.54 -6.33
N ASP A 237 -12.41 -17.85 -7.56
CA ASP A 237 -11.85 -18.93 -8.36
C ASP A 237 -10.71 -18.46 -9.31
N TYR A 238 -10.49 -17.14 -9.40
CA TYR A 238 -9.52 -16.55 -10.34
C TYR A 238 -8.20 -16.18 -9.66
N THR A 239 -7.49 -17.19 -9.11
CA THR A 239 -6.20 -16.98 -8.39
C THR A 239 -5.13 -16.35 -9.27
N ALA A 240 -5.02 -16.73 -10.55
CA ALA A 240 -4.08 -16.14 -11.49
C ALA A 240 -4.34 -14.65 -11.73
N LEU A 241 -5.61 -14.22 -11.73
CA LEU A 241 -5.98 -12.81 -11.88
C LEU A 241 -5.52 -11.98 -10.68
N GLN A 242 -5.53 -12.54 -9.48
CA GLN A 242 -5.09 -11.87 -8.26
C GLN A 242 -3.63 -11.38 -8.38
N GLY A 243 -2.70 -12.27 -8.77
CA GLY A 243 -1.29 -11.92 -8.91
C GLY A 243 -1.00 -10.92 -10.03
N VAL A 244 -1.73 -11.00 -11.15
CA VAL A 244 -1.51 -10.18 -12.34
C VAL A 244 -2.20 -8.82 -12.25
N SER A 245 -3.39 -8.75 -11.65
CA SER A 245 -4.22 -7.54 -11.61
C SER A 245 -3.54 -6.36 -10.94
N ILE A 246 -2.78 -6.59 -9.86
CA ILE A 246 -2.04 -5.54 -9.16
C ILE A 246 -1.07 -4.84 -10.13
N TYR A 247 -0.31 -5.58 -10.92
CA TYR A 247 0.68 -5.00 -11.83
C TYR A 247 0.03 -4.29 -13.02
N ILE A 248 -1.06 -4.84 -13.57
CA ILE A 248 -1.87 -4.15 -14.58
C ILE A 248 -2.39 -2.83 -14.03
N LEU A 249 -2.92 -2.83 -12.80
CA LEU A 249 -3.45 -1.63 -12.16
C LEU A 249 -2.35 -0.61 -11.82
N LEU A 250 -1.14 -1.04 -11.45
CA LEU A 250 -0.01 -0.13 -11.24
C LEU A 250 0.38 0.61 -12.54
N PHE A 251 0.48 -0.09 -13.67
CA PHE A 251 0.78 0.55 -14.96
C PHE A 251 -0.34 1.46 -15.43
N THR A 252 -1.60 0.99 -15.35
CA THR A 252 -2.77 1.80 -15.76
C THR A 252 -2.97 3.00 -14.85
N GLN A 253 -2.66 2.89 -13.55
CA GLN A 253 -2.63 4.01 -12.60
C GLN A 253 -1.62 5.07 -13.04
N THR A 254 -0.43 4.64 -13.42
CA THR A 254 0.64 5.54 -13.88
C THR A 254 0.27 6.24 -15.19
N LEU A 255 -0.36 5.52 -16.13
CA LEU A 255 -0.88 6.10 -17.37
C LEU A 255 -1.99 7.13 -17.12
N ALA A 256 -2.94 6.78 -16.25
CA ALA A 256 -4.05 7.68 -15.89
C ALA A 256 -3.52 8.94 -15.19
N ALA A 257 -2.56 8.79 -14.27
CA ALA A 257 -1.89 9.90 -13.59
C ALA A 257 -1.16 10.84 -14.55
N ALA A 258 -0.37 10.29 -15.48
CA ALA A 258 0.35 11.07 -16.49
C ALA A 258 -0.63 11.81 -17.42
N GLN A 259 -1.69 11.15 -17.85
CA GLN A 259 -2.69 11.74 -18.74
C GLN A 259 -3.52 12.82 -18.02
N PHE A 260 -3.92 12.56 -16.76
CA PHE A 260 -4.55 13.57 -15.91
C PHE A 260 -3.66 14.81 -15.76
N SER A 261 -2.38 14.62 -15.45
CA SER A 261 -1.41 15.70 -15.26
C SER A 261 -1.26 16.58 -16.49
N ARG A 262 -1.21 15.96 -17.69
CA ARG A 262 -1.13 16.69 -18.98
C ARG A 262 -2.33 17.60 -19.19
N HIS A 263 -3.54 17.10 -18.89
CA HIS A 263 -4.77 17.88 -19.04
C HIS A 263 -4.94 18.91 -17.91
N PHE A 264 -4.60 18.54 -16.67
CA PHE A 264 -4.70 19.45 -15.54
C PHE A 264 -3.79 20.67 -15.69
N LEU A 265 -2.52 20.43 -16.06
CA LEU A 265 -1.50 21.48 -16.19
C LEU A 265 -1.49 22.16 -17.58
N HIS A 266 -2.30 21.72 -18.53
CA HIS A 266 -2.27 22.21 -19.93
C HIS A 266 -0.88 22.20 -20.55
N THR A 267 -0.12 21.09 -20.32
CA THR A 267 1.27 21.00 -20.77
C THR A 267 1.41 21.19 -22.27
N LYS A 268 0.44 20.74 -23.06
CA LYS A 268 0.41 20.90 -24.52
C LYS A 268 0.47 22.36 -24.94
N ASP A 269 -0.25 23.23 -24.22
CA ASP A 269 -0.45 24.64 -24.61
C ASP A 269 0.72 25.51 -24.08
N PHE A 270 1.18 25.25 -22.86
CA PHE A 270 2.25 26.04 -22.22
C PHE A 270 3.65 25.56 -22.60
N PHE A 271 3.87 24.23 -22.64
CA PHE A 271 5.20 23.63 -22.82
C PHE A 271 5.13 22.40 -23.75
N PRO A 272 5.00 22.56 -25.08
CA PRO A 272 4.82 21.44 -26.04
C PRO A 272 5.94 20.39 -25.99
N ARG A 273 7.18 20.79 -25.66
CA ARG A 273 8.31 19.83 -25.51
C ARG A 273 8.16 18.95 -24.30
N LEU A 274 7.70 19.52 -23.16
CA LEU A 274 7.39 18.76 -21.96
C LEU A 274 6.24 17.78 -22.20
N ASP A 275 5.19 18.23 -22.89
CA ASP A 275 4.07 17.38 -23.29
C ASP A 275 4.49 16.23 -24.20
N ALA A 276 5.40 16.48 -25.14
CA ALA A 276 5.96 15.43 -25.98
C ALA A 276 6.75 14.39 -25.16
N GLY A 277 7.54 14.83 -24.17
CA GLY A 277 8.24 13.95 -23.23
C GLY A 277 7.28 13.09 -22.40
N LEU A 278 6.20 13.67 -21.88
CA LEU A 278 5.18 12.91 -21.13
C LEU A 278 4.48 11.89 -22.05
N ARG A 279 4.17 12.22 -23.30
CA ARG A 279 3.61 11.27 -24.28
C ARG A 279 4.56 10.11 -24.56
N LEU A 280 5.85 10.40 -24.75
CA LEU A 280 6.86 9.36 -24.92
C LEU A 280 6.95 8.45 -23.69
N ALA A 281 6.97 9.02 -22.48
CA ALA A 281 6.94 8.25 -21.24
C ALA A 281 5.71 7.33 -21.16
N MET A 282 4.53 7.83 -21.53
CA MET A 282 3.30 7.01 -21.58
C MET A 282 3.39 5.87 -22.59
N LEU A 283 4.01 6.07 -23.76
CA LEU A 283 4.25 4.99 -24.73
C LEU A 283 5.19 3.93 -24.16
N VAL A 284 6.24 4.34 -23.44
CA VAL A 284 7.14 3.41 -22.75
C VAL A 284 6.39 2.63 -21.67
N ILE A 285 5.55 3.30 -20.87
CA ILE A 285 4.74 2.65 -19.83
C ILE A 285 3.77 1.64 -20.46
N LEU A 286 3.15 1.98 -21.59
CA LEU A 286 2.27 1.06 -22.32
C LEU A 286 3.06 -0.15 -22.85
N ALA A 287 4.25 0.05 -23.36
CA ALA A 287 5.12 -1.05 -23.80
C ALA A 287 5.52 -1.96 -22.60
N LEU A 288 5.83 -1.37 -21.45
CA LEU A 288 6.10 -2.11 -20.21
C LEU A 288 4.87 -2.87 -19.70
N LEU A 289 3.68 -2.30 -19.81
CA LEU A 289 2.44 -3.03 -19.49
C LEU A 289 2.29 -4.27 -20.38
N LEU A 290 2.48 -4.11 -21.68
CA LEU A 290 2.37 -5.22 -22.65
C LEU A 290 3.49 -6.25 -22.53
N SER A 291 4.65 -5.88 -21.99
CA SER A 291 5.77 -6.80 -21.75
C SER A 291 5.46 -7.91 -20.72
N GLY A 292 4.38 -7.76 -19.93
CA GLY A 292 3.89 -8.82 -19.03
C GLY A 292 3.47 -10.12 -19.73
N LEU A 293 3.27 -10.08 -21.05
CA LEU A 293 3.06 -11.27 -21.87
C LEU A 293 4.35 -12.09 -22.12
N LEU A 294 5.51 -11.48 -21.89
CA LEU A 294 6.84 -12.03 -22.22
C LEU A 294 7.74 -12.22 -21.02
N LEU A 295 7.55 -11.42 -19.97
CA LEU A 295 8.40 -11.39 -18.79
C LEU A 295 7.83 -12.27 -17.68
N ASP A 296 8.72 -12.77 -16.82
CA ASP A 296 8.30 -13.39 -15.58
C ASP A 296 7.61 -12.39 -14.65
N LEU A 297 6.73 -12.90 -13.80
CA LEU A 297 5.87 -12.08 -12.93
C LEU A 297 6.68 -11.22 -11.94
N GLN A 298 7.82 -11.70 -11.46
CA GLN A 298 8.65 -10.98 -10.48
C GLN A 298 9.32 -9.76 -11.12
N LEU A 299 9.95 -9.95 -12.31
CA LEU A 299 10.58 -8.87 -13.04
C LEU A 299 9.55 -7.83 -13.48
N TRP A 300 8.41 -8.29 -14.01
CA TRP A 300 7.33 -7.40 -14.44
C TRP A 300 6.76 -6.57 -13.28
N GLY A 301 6.59 -7.20 -12.10
CA GLY A 301 6.17 -6.50 -10.89
C GLY A 301 7.20 -5.49 -10.36
N ALA A 302 8.49 -5.80 -10.48
CA ALA A 302 9.55 -4.84 -10.14
C ALA A 302 9.53 -3.63 -11.08
N LEU A 303 9.36 -3.86 -12.39
CA LEU A 303 9.21 -2.80 -13.39
C LEU A 303 7.96 -1.95 -13.13
N ALA A 304 6.82 -2.55 -12.78
CA ALA A 304 5.60 -1.82 -12.44
C ALA A 304 5.81 -0.89 -11.24
N SER A 305 6.44 -1.39 -10.18
CA SER A 305 6.72 -0.62 -8.97
C SER A 305 7.71 0.53 -9.24
N LEU A 306 8.78 0.25 -9.98
CA LEU A 306 9.76 1.27 -10.38
C LEU A 306 9.11 2.35 -11.26
N THR A 307 8.26 1.94 -12.19
CA THR A 307 7.52 2.85 -13.09
C THR A 307 6.60 3.76 -12.28
N LEU A 308 5.85 3.24 -11.32
CA LEU A 308 5.00 4.04 -10.44
C LEU A 308 5.82 5.09 -9.68
N LEU A 309 6.92 4.67 -9.02
CA LEU A 309 7.75 5.56 -8.22
C LEU A 309 8.42 6.65 -9.07
N SER A 310 9.06 6.26 -10.19
CA SER A 310 9.76 7.21 -11.07
C SER A 310 8.81 8.20 -11.72
N THR A 311 7.62 7.75 -12.14
CA THR A 311 6.60 8.64 -12.71
C THR A 311 6.03 9.57 -11.65
N SER A 312 5.75 9.10 -10.44
CA SER A 312 5.26 9.95 -9.35
C SER A 312 6.24 11.08 -9.03
N LEU A 313 7.53 10.76 -8.99
CA LEU A 313 8.59 11.76 -8.80
C LEU A 313 8.67 12.73 -9.99
N ALA A 314 8.62 12.22 -11.22
CA ALA A 314 8.63 13.05 -12.42
C ALA A 314 7.42 13.99 -12.47
N LEU A 315 6.23 13.51 -12.11
CA LEU A 315 5.02 14.33 -12.07
C LEU A 315 5.09 15.42 -10.99
N LEU A 316 5.69 15.14 -9.82
CA LEU A 316 5.97 16.16 -8.81
C LEU A 316 6.89 17.24 -9.39
N LEU A 317 8.00 16.85 -10.05
CA LEU A 317 8.94 17.81 -10.67
C LEU A 317 8.27 18.66 -11.75
N VAL A 318 7.40 18.06 -12.56
CA VAL A 318 6.57 18.78 -13.55
C VAL A 318 5.67 19.80 -12.84
N GLY A 319 5.04 19.43 -11.73
CA GLY A 319 4.20 20.32 -10.93
C GLY A 319 5.00 21.53 -10.41
N VAL A 320 6.14 21.28 -9.79
CA VAL A 320 7.05 22.33 -9.28
C VAL A 320 7.51 23.25 -10.42
N PHE A 321 7.90 22.69 -11.56
CA PHE A 321 8.30 23.46 -12.74
C PHE A 321 7.16 24.36 -13.22
N MET A 322 5.97 23.83 -13.44
CA MET A 322 4.78 24.58 -13.90
C MET A 322 4.39 25.69 -12.92
N TRP A 323 4.42 25.39 -11.61
CA TRP A 323 4.16 26.41 -10.58
C TRP A 323 5.16 27.54 -10.62
N ARG A 324 6.47 27.25 -10.76
CA ARG A 324 7.52 28.27 -10.90
C ARG A 324 7.40 29.10 -12.18
N GLN A 325 6.81 28.56 -13.22
CA GLN A 325 6.50 29.28 -14.46
C GLN A 325 5.23 30.15 -14.38
N GLY A 326 4.61 30.26 -13.21
CA GLY A 326 3.45 31.12 -12.97
C GLY A 326 2.07 30.48 -13.16
N VAL A 327 2.01 29.17 -13.38
CA VAL A 327 0.73 28.45 -13.44
C VAL A 327 0.17 28.32 -12.02
N ARG A 328 -0.79 29.18 -11.65
CA ARG A 328 -1.28 29.34 -10.26
C ARG A 328 -1.83 28.04 -9.66
N TYR A 329 -2.62 27.27 -10.42
CA TYR A 329 -3.17 25.99 -9.96
C TYR A 329 -2.13 24.87 -9.86
N GLY A 330 -0.90 25.07 -10.36
CA GLY A 330 0.24 24.17 -10.18
C GLY A 330 0.65 23.99 -8.72
N SER A 331 0.35 24.95 -7.84
CA SER A 331 0.59 24.82 -6.40
C SER A 331 -0.23 23.70 -5.74
N TYR A 332 -1.53 23.60 -6.05
CA TYR A 332 -2.40 22.53 -5.56
C TYR A 332 -1.93 21.16 -6.08
N TYR A 333 -1.54 21.12 -7.34
CA TYR A 333 -1.00 19.90 -7.96
C TYR A 333 0.30 19.44 -7.26
N THR A 334 1.24 20.38 -7.04
CA THR A 334 2.50 20.09 -6.37
C THR A 334 2.28 19.64 -4.93
N LEU A 335 1.37 20.28 -4.20
CA LEU A 335 1.00 19.87 -2.84
C LEU A 335 0.45 18.45 -2.81
N ALA A 336 -0.48 18.11 -3.70
CA ALA A 336 -1.11 16.80 -3.79
C ALA A 336 -0.05 15.68 -3.99
N TRP A 337 0.82 15.83 -4.98
CA TRP A 337 1.90 14.87 -5.25
C TRP A 337 2.94 14.81 -4.13
N SER A 338 3.21 15.93 -3.45
CA SER A 338 4.12 15.95 -2.29
C SER A 338 3.57 15.13 -1.14
N VAL A 339 2.27 15.23 -0.85
CA VAL A 339 1.61 14.45 0.20
C VAL A 339 1.67 12.95 -0.11
N LEU A 340 1.34 12.57 -1.36
CA LEU A 340 1.39 11.16 -1.77
C LEU A 340 2.80 10.58 -1.65
N LEU A 341 3.82 11.29 -2.17
CA LEU A 341 5.21 10.85 -2.08
C LEU A 341 5.72 10.80 -0.64
N THR A 342 5.26 11.71 0.23
CA THR A 342 5.58 11.66 1.66
C THR A 342 4.97 10.40 2.30
N ALA A 343 3.73 10.04 1.96
CA ALA A 343 3.13 8.81 2.45
C ALA A 343 3.91 7.57 1.99
N PHE A 344 4.35 7.51 0.73
CA PHE A 344 5.23 6.44 0.24
C PHE A 344 6.58 6.40 0.97
N ALA A 345 7.18 7.56 1.24
CA ALA A 345 8.46 7.65 1.95
C ALA A 345 8.33 7.14 3.40
N ILE A 346 7.24 7.49 4.10
CA ILE A 346 6.96 7.00 5.47
C ILE A 346 6.83 5.46 5.47
N VAL A 347 6.07 4.90 4.54
CA VAL A 347 5.88 3.44 4.45
C VAL A 347 7.19 2.73 4.09
N THR A 348 7.98 3.30 3.18
CA THR A 348 9.29 2.76 2.82
C THR A 348 10.27 2.83 3.98
N ALA A 349 10.30 3.94 4.72
CA ALA A 349 11.13 4.07 5.93
C ALA A 349 10.73 3.05 7.01
N GLY A 350 9.42 2.83 7.20
CA GLY A 350 8.91 1.80 8.09
C GLY A 350 9.36 0.39 7.70
N SER A 351 9.41 0.08 6.40
CA SER A 351 9.92 -1.21 5.91
C SER A 351 11.43 -1.39 6.09
N LEU A 352 12.17 -0.30 6.30
CA LEU A 352 13.60 -0.31 6.63
C LEU A 352 13.87 -0.28 8.15
N GLY A 353 12.81 -0.35 8.99
CA GLY A 353 12.92 -0.35 10.44
C GLY A 353 12.88 1.04 11.09
N PHE A 354 12.66 2.12 10.34
CA PHE A 354 12.48 3.47 10.87
C PHE A 354 11.01 3.76 11.10
N GLU A 355 10.54 3.57 12.34
CA GLU A 355 9.14 3.87 12.71
C GLU A 355 8.92 5.37 12.83
N LEU A 356 8.31 5.96 11.81
CA LEU A 356 7.92 7.37 11.80
C LEU A 356 6.44 7.50 12.19
N LEU A 357 6.17 8.17 13.32
CA LEU A 357 4.82 8.56 13.76
C LEU A 357 3.85 7.40 14.07
N GLY A 358 4.31 6.16 14.24
CA GLY A 358 3.41 5.01 14.42
C GLY A 358 2.44 4.76 13.26
N LEU A 359 2.72 5.34 12.08
CA LEU A 359 1.92 5.20 10.89
C LEU A 359 2.45 4.04 10.05
N TYR A 360 1.66 2.99 9.87
CA TYR A 360 2.08 1.78 9.17
C TYR A 360 1.29 1.50 7.90
N GLY A 361 2.01 1.03 6.88
CA GLY A 361 1.50 0.26 5.76
C GLY A 361 0.33 0.88 5.01
N ALA A 362 -0.70 0.07 4.78
CA ALA A 362 -1.84 0.42 3.93
C ALA A 362 -2.64 1.64 4.41
N THR A 363 -2.75 1.88 5.71
CA THR A 363 -3.49 3.02 6.27
C THR A 363 -2.82 4.35 5.90
N THR A 364 -1.50 4.43 6.00
CA THR A 364 -0.73 5.63 5.65
C THR A 364 -0.89 5.98 4.17
N ILE A 365 -0.82 4.98 3.29
CA ILE A 365 -1.03 5.19 1.85
C ILE A 365 -2.46 5.64 1.58
N LYS A 366 -3.46 5.04 2.20
CA LYS A 366 -4.87 5.44 2.06
C LYS A 366 -5.11 6.89 2.49
N LEU A 367 -4.51 7.32 3.61
CA LEU A 367 -4.56 8.72 4.05
C LEU A 367 -3.87 9.65 3.05
N GLY A 368 -2.68 9.30 2.55
CA GLY A 368 -1.96 10.07 1.56
C GLY A 368 -2.77 10.26 0.26
N VAL A 369 -3.30 9.17 -0.27
CA VAL A 369 -4.18 9.16 -1.46
C VAL A 369 -5.45 9.97 -1.23
N THR A 370 -6.05 9.85 -0.03
CA THR A 370 -7.23 10.62 0.35
C THR A 370 -6.98 12.11 0.26
N ILE A 371 -5.91 12.58 0.89
CA ILE A 371 -5.54 14.01 0.90
C ILE A 371 -5.14 14.47 -0.50
N GLU A 372 -4.43 13.63 -1.26
CA GLU A 372 -4.08 13.91 -2.66
C GLU A 372 -5.33 14.15 -3.51
N LEU A 373 -6.29 13.21 -3.52
CA LEU A 373 -7.51 13.31 -4.33
C LEU A 373 -8.35 14.53 -3.96
N ILE A 374 -8.52 14.81 -2.67
CA ILE A 374 -9.22 16.01 -2.21
C ILE A 374 -8.50 17.27 -2.71
N THR A 375 -7.17 17.34 -2.55
CA THR A 375 -6.37 18.49 -2.97
C THR A 375 -6.43 18.72 -4.48
N LEU A 376 -6.36 17.63 -5.27
CA LEU A 376 -6.52 17.71 -6.72
C LEU A 376 -7.93 18.19 -7.13
N SER A 377 -8.97 17.74 -6.43
CA SER A 377 -10.35 18.17 -6.70
C SER A 377 -10.55 19.66 -6.38
N ILE A 378 -9.99 20.14 -5.26
CA ILE A 378 -9.96 21.58 -4.93
C ILE A 378 -9.19 22.36 -5.99
N GLY A 379 -8.03 21.82 -6.43
CA GLY A 379 -7.23 22.41 -7.51
C GLY A 379 -8.00 22.54 -8.82
N LEU A 380 -8.81 21.51 -9.18
CA LEU A 380 -9.70 21.56 -10.35
C LEU A 380 -10.76 22.65 -10.22
N ALA A 381 -11.41 22.77 -9.06
CA ALA A 381 -12.41 23.81 -8.82
C ALA A 381 -11.79 25.21 -8.90
N ASN A 382 -10.62 25.42 -8.30
CA ASN A 382 -9.91 26.71 -8.36
C ASN A 382 -9.47 27.05 -9.79
N ARG A 383 -9.04 26.06 -10.57
CA ARG A 383 -8.68 26.25 -11.98
C ARG A 383 -9.84 26.80 -12.81
N ILE A 384 -11.08 26.29 -12.63
CA ILE A 384 -12.26 26.82 -13.32
C ILE A 384 -12.47 28.30 -13.00
N ASN A 385 -12.34 28.67 -11.73
CA ASN A 385 -12.53 30.06 -11.33
C ASN A 385 -11.48 30.97 -11.99
N ILE A 386 -10.23 30.57 -12.00
CA ILE A 386 -9.14 31.31 -12.67
C ILE A 386 -9.44 31.48 -14.19
N LEU A 387 -9.81 30.40 -14.88
CA LEU A 387 -10.09 30.44 -16.31
C LEU A 387 -11.33 31.29 -16.64
N LYS A 388 -12.35 31.29 -15.77
CA LYS A 388 -13.52 32.17 -15.92
C LYS A 388 -13.13 33.63 -15.77
N ASP A 389 -12.33 33.97 -14.77
CA ASP A 389 -11.86 35.34 -14.52
C ASP A 389 -10.99 35.85 -15.68
N GLU A 390 -10.08 35.03 -16.19
CA GLU A 390 -9.23 35.35 -17.35
C GLU A 390 -10.07 35.56 -18.60
N GLY A 391 -11.06 34.69 -18.85
CA GLY A 391 -11.99 34.80 -19.97
C GLY A 391 -12.85 36.06 -19.88
N PHE A 392 -13.33 36.43 -18.68
CA PHE A 392 -14.11 37.64 -18.46
C PHE A 392 -13.24 38.90 -18.66
N ASN A 393 -12.01 38.93 -18.13
CA ASN A 393 -11.10 40.05 -18.31
C ASN A 393 -10.68 40.23 -19.77
N SER A 394 -10.44 39.14 -20.51
CA SER A 394 -10.12 39.15 -21.93
C SER A 394 -11.29 39.73 -22.78
N ARG A 395 -12.52 39.30 -22.48
CA ARG A 395 -13.73 39.88 -23.17
C ARG A 395 -13.88 41.36 -22.91
N ARG A 396 -13.69 41.82 -21.64
CA ARG A 396 -13.74 43.26 -21.30
C ARG A 396 -12.66 44.05 -22.03
N ALA A 397 -11.42 43.55 -22.09
CA ALA A 397 -10.34 44.18 -22.79
C ALA A 397 -10.62 44.32 -24.31
N ALA A 398 -11.17 43.27 -24.92
CA ALA A 398 -11.56 43.26 -26.34
C ALA A 398 -12.70 44.28 -26.62
N GLU A 399 -13.68 44.36 -25.71
CA GLU A 399 -14.79 45.30 -25.82
C GLU A 399 -14.32 46.75 -25.69
N GLN A 400 -13.43 47.04 -24.73
CA GLN A 400 -12.82 48.35 -24.56
C GLN A 400 -11.96 48.75 -25.79
N ALA A 401 -11.20 47.82 -26.35
CA ALA A 401 -10.42 48.05 -27.57
C ALA A 401 -11.31 48.36 -28.78
N ASN A 402 -12.46 47.66 -28.92
CA ASN A 402 -13.45 47.91 -29.98
C ASN A 402 -14.08 49.28 -29.83
N LEU A 403 -14.49 49.69 -28.62
CA LEU A 403 -15.05 51.00 -28.34
C LEU A 403 -14.03 52.12 -28.65
N ALA A 404 -12.77 51.96 -28.25
CA ALA A 404 -11.69 52.90 -28.55
C ALA A 404 -11.44 53.02 -30.06
N ASN A 405 -11.46 51.92 -30.81
CA ASN A 405 -11.29 51.92 -32.25
C ASN A 405 -12.52 52.57 -32.97
N GLN A 406 -13.76 52.35 -32.51
CA GLN A 406 -14.93 53.03 -33.01
C GLN A 406 -14.89 54.57 -32.78
N ALA A 407 -14.48 54.98 -31.56
CA ALA A 407 -14.33 56.39 -31.25
C ALA A 407 -13.26 57.06 -32.12
N LYS A 408 -12.12 56.40 -32.35
CA LYS A 408 -11.04 56.86 -33.23
C LYS A 408 -11.51 56.94 -34.70
N GLY A 409 -12.28 55.94 -35.16
CA GLY A 409 -12.86 55.95 -36.51
C GLY A 409 -13.83 57.09 -36.73
N ARG A 410 -14.70 57.43 -35.73
CA ARG A 410 -15.60 58.58 -35.79
C ARG A 410 -14.82 59.91 -35.79
N PHE A 411 -13.76 60.03 -35.01
CA PHE A 411 -12.97 61.23 -34.98
C PHE A 411 -12.20 61.49 -36.31
N LEU A 412 -11.79 60.45 -37.02
CA LEU A 412 -11.09 60.59 -38.31
C LEU A 412 -12.05 60.80 -39.50
N ALA A 413 -13.35 60.61 -39.32
CA ALA A 413 -14.39 60.80 -40.36
C ALA A 413 -15.05 62.19 -40.29
N THR A 414 -14.72 63.03 -39.28
CA THR A 414 -15.07 64.42 -39.15
C THR A 414 -13.87 65.31 -39.52
#